data_19d0ff5721f309f8f4966f69d8417b48
#
_entry.id   19d0ff5721f309f8f4966f69d8417b48
#
_cell.length_a   1.000
_cell.length_b   1.000
_cell.length_c   1.000
_cell.angle_alpha   90.00
_cell.angle_beta   90.00
_cell.angle_gamma   90.00
#
_symmetry.space_group_name_H-M   'P 1'
#
loop_
_entity.id
_entity.type
_entity.pdbx_description
1 polymer ?
#
loop_
_entity_poly.entity_id
_entity_poly.type
_entity_poly.pdbx_seq_one_letter_code
_entity_poly.pdbx_strand_id
1 'polypeptide(L)'
;PYIRVLGDLTAAPDGEVDDELVLSSLQVLIPYAEEKGVTLLVETNGVYADTARLRELLNRIESDNIGALWDIHHPYRYAGESPETTVQNLGAYIKYTHAKDSVVENGKTVYKIMGEGDLPMHAIMRALRSINYEGYVSLEWLKRYAPDLSDPGIVFPHFANYMEQYMDRVDDIRRLYDNRAKTGKYVWPKEHLIDLTFPQVLDRMVEEFPDQYAFRYTTLDYTRTYSQFRDD
;
A
#
# COMPACT_ATOMS: atom_id res chain seq x y z
N PRO A 1 -2.84 -11.46 -14.54
CA PRO A 1 -1.69 -10.55 -14.44
C PRO A 1 -2.03 -9.16 -14.95
N TYR A 2 -1.28 -8.13 -14.44
CA TYR A 2 -1.50 -6.72 -14.76
C TYR A 2 -0.28 -6.12 -15.46
N ILE A 3 -0.52 -5.19 -16.37
CA ILE A 3 0.50 -4.33 -16.96
C ILE A 3 0.09 -2.87 -16.72
N ARG A 4 0.93 -2.12 -16.00
CA ARG A 4 0.75 -0.69 -15.83
C ARG A 4 1.09 0.06 -17.11
N VAL A 5 0.19 0.94 -17.52
CA VAL A 5 0.40 1.88 -18.62
C VAL A 5 0.24 3.31 -18.14
N LEU A 6 1.10 4.19 -18.63
CA LEU A 6 1.06 5.61 -18.32
C LEU A 6 0.51 6.37 -19.53
N GLY A 7 -0.60 7.04 -19.36
CA GLY A 7 -1.14 7.94 -20.37
C GLY A 7 -0.46 9.32 -20.34
N ASP A 8 0.21 9.63 -19.22
CA ASP A 8 1.05 10.81 -19.07
C ASP A 8 2.37 10.39 -18.41
N LEU A 9 3.47 11.05 -18.74
CA LEU A 9 4.81 10.67 -18.28
C LEU A 9 5.17 11.25 -16.91
N THR A 10 4.51 12.33 -16.51
CA THR A 10 4.78 13.04 -15.26
C THR A 10 3.70 12.72 -14.22
N ALA A 11 4.06 12.76 -12.94
CA ALA A 11 3.10 12.53 -11.86
C ALA A 11 2.14 13.72 -11.69
N ALA A 12 2.65 14.94 -11.82
CA ALA A 12 1.86 16.15 -11.81
C ALA A 12 1.33 16.47 -13.23
N PRO A 13 0.12 17.03 -13.36
CA PRO A 13 -0.47 17.37 -14.66
C PRO A 13 0.13 18.68 -15.20
N ASP A 14 1.36 18.62 -15.69
CA ASP A 14 2.12 19.76 -16.19
C ASP A 14 2.24 19.85 -17.71
N GLY A 15 1.58 18.92 -18.43
CA GLY A 15 1.62 18.82 -19.88
C GLY A 15 0.24 18.74 -20.54
N GLU A 16 0.25 18.78 -21.87
CA GLU A 16 -0.91 18.47 -22.69
C GLU A 16 -0.84 17.03 -23.14
N VAL A 17 -1.93 16.28 -22.94
CA VAL A 17 -2.09 14.90 -23.40
C VAL A 17 -3.27 14.84 -24.35
N ASP A 18 -3.05 14.23 -25.52
CA ASP A 18 -4.08 13.94 -26.51
C ASP A 18 -4.79 12.61 -26.14
N ASP A 19 -5.99 12.72 -25.56
CA ASP A 19 -6.79 11.58 -25.14
C ASP A 19 -7.18 10.67 -26.32
N GLU A 20 -7.30 11.20 -27.55
CA GLU A 20 -7.58 10.39 -28.73
C GLU A 20 -6.38 9.50 -29.11
N LEU A 21 -5.17 10.04 -28.96
CA LEU A 21 -3.95 9.26 -29.18
C LEU A 21 -3.80 8.17 -28.11
N VAL A 22 -4.06 8.49 -26.85
CA VAL A 22 -4.03 7.50 -25.76
C VAL A 22 -5.07 6.41 -25.99
N LEU A 23 -6.31 6.80 -26.31
CA LEU A 23 -7.39 5.87 -26.60
C LEU A 23 -7.05 4.93 -27.76
N SER A 24 -6.61 5.47 -28.89
CA SER A 24 -6.26 4.66 -30.07
C SER A 24 -5.11 3.70 -29.76
N SER A 25 -4.14 4.13 -28.98
CA SER A 25 -3.02 3.28 -28.54
C SER A 25 -3.49 2.13 -27.65
N LEU A 26 -4.39 2.40 -26.70
CA LEU A 26 -4.99 1.38 -25.85
C LEU A 26 -5.82 0.38 -26.67
N GLN A 27 -6.63 0.87 -27.62
CA GLN A 27 -7.44 0.02 -28.49
C GLN A 27 -6.59 -0.95 -29.34
N VAL A 28 -5.39 -0.54 -29.76
CA VAL A 28 -4.44 -1.44 -30.43
C VAL A 28 -3.89 -2.51 -29.50
N LEU A 29 -3.69 -2.19 -28.21
CA LEU A 29 -3.13 -3.13 -27.21
C LEU A 29 -4.15 -4.13 -26.67
N ILE A 30 -5.43 -3.77 -26.62
CA ILE A 30 -6.49 -4.60 -26.02
C ILE A 30 -6.56 -6.01 -26.60
N PRO A 31 -6.59 -6.25 -27.93
CA PRO A 31 -6.64 -7.61 -28.47
C PRO A 31 -5.45 -8.49 -28.02
N TYR A 32 -4.28 -7.90 -27.88
CA TYR A 32 -3.10 -8.62 -27.37
C TYR A 32 -3.23 -8.94 -25.89
N ALA A 33 -3.76 -8.00 -25.10
CA ALA A 33 -4.01 -8.20 -23.68
C ALA A 33 -5.03 -9.33 -23.47
N GLU A 34 -6.10 -9.36 -24.22
CA GLU A 34 -7.12 -10.41 -24.20
C GLU A 34 -6.53 -11.77 -24.60
N GLU A 35 -5.78 -11.85 -25.70
CA GLU A 35 -5.11 -13.08 -26.13
C GLU A 35 -4.18 -13.65 -25.05
N LYS A 36 -3.47 -12.78 -24.32
CA LYS A 36 -2.50 -13.18 -23.29
C LYS A 36 -3.12 -13.29 -21.90
N GLY A 37 -4.40 -13.00 -21.70
CA GLY A 37 -5.06 -13.00 -20.40
C GLY A 37 -4.44 -11.97 -19.43
N VAL A 38 -4.05 -10.81 -19.94
CA VAL A 38 -3.44 -9.71 -19.19
C VAL A 38 -4.41 -8.55 -19.13
N THR A 39 -4.46 -7.83 -18.02
CA THR A 39 -5.24 -6.59 -17.92
C THR A 39 -4.31 -5.37 -17.96
N LEU A 40 -4.60 -4.44 -18.85
CA LEU A 40 -3.93 -3.14 -18.91
C LEU A 40 -4.50 -2.23 -17.82
N LEU A 41 -3.65 -1.58 -17.05
CA LEU A 41 -4.05 -0.66 -16.00
C LEU A 41 -3.51 0.74 -16.31
N VAL A 42 -4.42 1.66 -16.61
CA VAL A 42 -4.06 3.07 -16.76
C VAL A 42 -3.94 3.68 -15.37
N GLU A 43 -2.76 4.20 -15.05
CA GLU A 43 -2.51 4.82 -13.76
C GLU A 43 -3.11 6.22 -13.68
N THR A 44 -3.59 6.59 -12.49
CA THR A 44 -4.04 7.95 -12.18
C THR A 44 -2.84 8.91 -12.09
N ASN A 45 -2.11 9.07 -13.19
CA ASN A 45 -0.86 9.81 -13.28
C ASN A 45 -1.02 11.03 -14.20
N GLY A 46 -0.37 12.14 -13.89
CA GLY A 46 -0.39 13.35 -14.69
C GLY A 46 -1.81 13.88 -14.88
N VAL A 47 -2.21 14.13 -16.12
CA VAL A 47 -3.57 14.63 -16.43
C VAL A 47 -4.68 13.67 -16.01
N TYR A 48 -4.38 12.40 -15.87
CA TYR A 48 -5.33 11.38 -15.39
C TYR A 48 -5.41 11.29 -13.85
N ALA A 49 -4.68 12.16 -13.13
CA ALA A 49 -4.97 12.44 -11.73
C ALA A 49 -6.37 13.09 -11.56
N ASP A 50 -6.89 13.76 -12.59
CA ASP A 50 -8.32 14.01 -12.76
C ASP A 50 -9.02 12.70 -13.13
N THR A 51 -9.63 12.08 -12.13
CA THR A 51 -10.21 10.75 -12.30
C THR A 51 -11.52 10.75 -13.11
N ALA A 52 -12.19 11.88 -13.24
CA ALA A 52 -13.32 12.02 -14.15
C ALA A 52 -12.85 11.93 -15.61
N ARG A 53 -11.72 12.58 -15.95
CA ARG A 53 -11.10 12.47 -17.28
C ARG A 53 -10.68 11.02 -17.58
N LEU A 54 -10.06 10.33 -16.62
CA LEU A 54 -9.69 8.93 -16.79
C LEU A 54 -10.92 8.03 -16.99
N ARG A 55 -11.98 8.26 -16.24
CA ARG A 55 -13.25 7.53 -16.42
C ARG A 55 -13.81 7.70 -17.83
N GLU A 56 -13.82 8.93 -18.36
CA GLU A 56 -14.30 9.21 -19.71
C GLU A 56 -13.49 8.45 -20.77
N LEU A 57 -12.16 8.38 -20.60
CA LEU A 57 -11.29 7.60 -21.45
C LEU A 57 -11.65 6.09 -21.39
N LEU A 58 -11.74 5.54 -20.18
CA LEU A 58 -12.01 4.11 -19.97
C LEU A 58 -13.39 3.69 -20.46
N ASN A 59 -14.41 4.56 -20.30
CA ASN A 59 -15.78 4.31 -20.80
C ASN A 59 -15.87 4.13 -22.33
N ARG A 60 -14.84 4.53 -23.06
CA ARG A 60 -14.76 4.39 -24.52
C ARG A 60 -14.15 3.06 -24.98
N ILE A 61 -13.76 2.20 -24.05
CA ILE A 61 -13.11 0.92 -24.33
C ILE A 61 -13.99 -0.21 -23.80
N GLU A 62 -14.52 -1.02 -24.70
CA GLU A 62 -15.34 -2.19 -24.37
C GLU A 62 -14.45 -3.42 -24.21
N SER A 63 -13.87 -3.62 -23.03
CA SER A 63 -13.07 -4.80 -22.69
C SER A 63 -12.97 -4.99 -21.19
N ASP A 64 -12.95 -6.23 -20.72
CA ASP A 64 -12.66 -6.60 -19.33
C ASP A 64 -11.15 -6.58 -19.01
N ASN A 65 -10.32 -6.49 -20.07
CA ASN A 65 -8.86 -6.49 -19.96
C ASN A 65 -8.26 -5.08 -19.87
N ILE A 66 -9.07 -4.11 -19.44
CA ILE A 66 -8.62 -2.76 -19.08
C ILE A 66 -9.18 -2.37 -17.70
N GLY A 67 -8.47 -1.50 -17.01
CA GLY A 67 -8.89 -0.92 -15.76
C GLY A 67 -8.01 0.25 -15.32
N ALA A 68 -8.23 0.69 -14.11
CA ALA A 68 -7.44 1.75 -13.48
C ALA A 68 -6.49 1.17 -12.43
N LEU A 69 -5.29 1.73 -12.39
CA LEU A 69 -4.41 1.67 -11.25
C LEU A 69 -4.59 2.99 -10.48
N TRP A 70 -5.20 2.92 -9.32
CA TRP A 70 -5.32 4.09 -8.49
C TRP A 70 -4.03 4.30 -7.68
N ASP A 71 -3.20 5.24 -8.10
CA ASP A 71 -2.22 5.80 -7.19
C ASP A 71 -2.96 6.75 -6.24
N ILE A 72 -3.01 6.39 -4.94
CA ILE A 72 -3.82 7.12 -3.95
C ILE A 72 -3.34 8.54 -3.72
N HIS A 73 -2.11 8.84 -4.09
CA HIS A 73 -1.46 10.12 -3.91
C HIS A 73 -1.86 11.13 -4.98
N HIS A 74 -1.87 10.72 -6.27
CA HIS A 74 -1.93 11.66 -7.38
C HIS A 74 -3.25 12.43 -7.45
N PRO A 75 -4.44 11.79 -7.44
CA PRO A 75 -5.71 12.52 -7.43
C PRO A 75 -5.84 13.48 -6.24
N TYR A 76 -5.45 13.01 -5.06
CA TYR A 76 -5.49 13.85 -3.86
C TYR A 76 -4.54 15.04 -3.94
N ARG A 77 -3.27 14.78 -4.30
CA ARG A 77 -2.20 15.78 -4.27
C ARG A 77 -2.25 16.77 -5.43
N TYR A 78 -2.56 16.29 -6.64
CA TYR A 78 -2.44 17.10 -7.86
C TYR A 78 -3.79 17.56 -8.43
N ALA A 79 -4.85 16.79 -8.25
CA ALA A 79 -6.19 17.18 -8.68
C ALA A 79 -7.08 17.70 -7.54
N GLY A 80 -6.63 17.62 -6.27
CA GLY A 80 -7.40 18.04 -5.11
C GLY A 80 -8.66 17.20 -4.87
N GLU A 81 -8.68 15.98 -5.40
CA GLU A 81 -9.83 15.08 -5.24
C GLU A 81 -9.84 14.40 -3.87
N SER A 82 -11.04 14.25 -3.31
CA SER A 82 -11.23 13.37 -2.16
C SER A 82 -11.19 11.90 -2.57
N PRO A 83 -10.80 10.98 -1.67
CA PRO A 83 -10.87 9.53 -1.96
C PRO A 83 -12.27 9.06 -2.36
N GLU A 84 -13.30 9.67 -1.80
CA GLU A 84 -14.70 9.38 -2.14
C GLU A 84 -15.02 9.77 -3.59
N THR A 85 -14.53 10.92 -4.05
CA THR A 85 -14.68 11.37 -5.44
C THR A 85 -13.99 10.40 -6.39
N THR A 86 -12.76 10.00 -6.07
CA THR A 86 -12.00 9.03 -6.89
C THR A 86 -12.76 7.71 -7.05
N VAL A 87 -13.28 7.12 -5.97
CA VAL A 87 -14.03 5.86 -6.09
C VAL A 87 -15.40 6.03 -6.73
N GLN A 88 -16.04 7.21 -6.63
CA GLN A 88 -17.25 7.52 -7.40
C GLN A 88 -16.96 7.52 -8.91
N ASN A 89 -15.83 8.04 -9.31
CA ASN A 89 -15.42 8.09 -10.72
C ASN A 89 -14.94 6.73 -11.22
N LEU A 90 -14.06 6.06 -10.49
CA LEU A 90 -13.29 4.92 -10.97
C LEU A 90 -13.62 3.58 -10.30
N GLY A 91 -14.52 3.52 -9.31
CA GLY A 91 -14.71 2.33 -8.46
C GLY A 91 -14.82 1.02 -9.22
N ALA A 92 -15.57 0.98 -10.33
CA ALA A 92 -15.72 -0.21 -11.17
C ALA A 92 -14.43 -0.59 -11.93
N TYR A 93 -13.54 0.37 -12.16
CA TYR A 93 -12.31 0.18 -12.92
C TYR A 93 -11.09 -0.11 -12.07
N ILE A 94 -11.09 0.20 -10.76
CA ILE A 94 -9.93 0.02 -9.88
C ILE A 94 -9.63 -1.47 -9.73
N LYS A 95 -8.50 -1.91 -10.27
CA LYS A 95 -8.00 -3.28 -10.18
C LYS A 95 -6.73 -3.39 -9.33
N TYR A 96 -6.02 -2.28 -9.12
CA TYR A 96 -4.76 -2.22 -8.39
C TYR A 96 -4.56 -0.85 -7.77
N THR A 97 -3.79 -0.77 -6.68
CA THR A 97 -3.48 0.52 -6.05
C THR A 97 -1.99 0.65 -5.75
N HIS A 98 -1.47 1.86 -5.96
CA HIS A 98 -0.19 2.29 -5.42
C HIS A 98 -0.40 3.18 -4.19
N ALA A 99 0.43 3.00 -3.18
CA ALA A 99 0.41 3.78 -1.96
C ALA A 99 1.75 4.47 -1.76
N LYS A 100 1.71 5.75 -1.47
CA LYS A 100 2.83 6.56 -1.01
C LYS A 100 2.30 7.74 -0.22
N ASP A 101 3.14 8.33 0.62
CA ASP A 101 2.76 9.45 1.46
C ASP A 101 3.67 10.65 1.23
N SER A 102 3.18 11.84 1.50
CA SER A 102 3.92 13.09 1.32
C SER A 102 3.32 14.21 2.13
N VAL A 103 4.06 15.30 2.24
CA VAL A 103 3.59 16.62 2.64
C VAL A 103 3.92 17.64 1.56
N VAL A 104 3.34 18.84 1.65
CA VAL A 104 3.74 19.97 0.82
C VAL A 104 4.59 20.93 1.65
N GLU A 105 5.85 21.07 1.31
CA GLU A 105 6.79 21.99 1.95
C GLU A 105 7.28 23.01 0.92
N ASN A 106 7.07 24.29 1.20
CA ASN A 106 7.44 25.39 0.29
C ASN A 106 6.93 25.23 -1.16
N GLY A 107 5.69 24.71 -1.31
CA GLY A 107 5.05 24.48 -2.60
C GLY A 107 5.58 23.26 -3.36
N LYS A 108 6.41 22.42 -2.74
CA LYS A 108 6.94 21.19 -3.33
C LYS A 108 6.44 19.97 -2.58
N THR A 109 6.17 18.91 -3.31
CA THR A 109 5.86 17.60 -2.74
C THR A 109 7.12 16.99 -2.15
N VAL A 110 7.08 16.65 -0.85
CA VAL A 110 8.15 15.97 -0.13
C VAL A 110 7.62 14.62 0.34
N TYR A 111 8.17 13.55 -0.22
CA TYR A 111 7.74 12.19 0.14
C TYR A 111 8.17 11.84 1.57
N LYS A 112 7.27 11.18 2.27
CA LYS A 112 7.43 10.70 3.65
C LYS A 112 7.17 9.18 3.70
N ILE A 113 7.67 8.53 4.72
CA ILE A 113 7.24 7.16 4.98
C ILE A 113 5.76 7.17 5.38
N MET A 114 5.07 6.06 5.13
CA MET A 114 3.61 5.99 5.33
C MET A 114 3.22 6.39 6.76
N GLY A 115 2.29 7.32 6.86
CA GLY A 115 1.78 7.86 8.14
C GLY A 115 2.54 9.07 8.68
N GLU A 116 3.65 9.47 8.06
CA GLU A 116 4.36 10.72 8.39
C GLU A 116 4.00 11.87 7.45
N GLY A 117 3.19 11.58 6.42
CA GLY A 117 2.63 12.58 5.52
C GLY A 117 1.26 13.08 5.98
N ASP A 118 0.56 13.72 5.05
CA ASP A 118 -0.77 14.29 5.28
C ASP A 118 -1.86 13.67 4.39
N LEU A 119 -1.56 12.55 3.70
CA LEU A 119 -2.59 11.85 2.94
C LEU A 119 -3.65 11.26 3.89
N PRO A 120 -4.94 11.39 3.53
CA PRO A 120 -6.05 10.94 4.39
C PRO A 120 -6.23 9.41 4.33
N MET A 121 -5.24 8.63 4.80
CA MET A 121 -5.21 7.17 4.66
C MET A 121 -6.47 6.47 5.19
N HIS A 122 -7.04 6.95 6.30
CA HIS A 122 -8.30 6.39 6.82
C HIS A 122 -9.48 6.59 5.85
N ALA A 123 -9.56 7.73 5.17
CA ALA A 123 -10.59 7.99 4.16
C ALA A 123 -10.34 7.14 2.91
N ILE A 124 -9.08 7.02 2.47
CA ILE A 124 -8.68 6.18 1.34
C ILE A 124 -9.08 4.72 1.58
N MET A 125 -8.74 4.17 2.74
CA MET A 125 -9.06 2.78 3.05
C MET A 125 -10.57 2.54 3.21
N ARG A 126 -11.33 3.54 3.73
CA ARG A 126 -12.80 3.47 3.73
C ARG A 126 -13.38 3.50 2.32
N ALA A 127 -12.83 4.36 1.45
CA ALA A 127 -13.26 4.44 0.05
C ALA A 127 -13.02 3.11 -0.69
N LEU A 128 -11.86 2.47 -0.51
CA LEU A 128 -11.61 1.13 -1.07
C LEU A 128 -12.59 0.08 -0.53
N ARG A 129 -12.88 0.09 0.77
CA ARG A 129 -13.88 -0.83 1.35
C ARG A 129 -15.29 -0.59 0.79
N SER A 130 -15.67 0.65 0.53
CA SER A 130 -17.00 0.98 0.01
C SER A 130 -17.29 0.39 -1.37
N ILE A 131 -16.26 0.07 -2.13
CA ILE A 131 -16.33 -0.58 -3.45
C ILE A 131 -15.99 -2.08 -3.40
N ASN A 132 -15.88 -2.67 -2.20
CA ASN A 132 -15.45 -4.05 -1.98
C ASN A 132 -14.13 -4.39 -2.69
N TYR A 133 -13.16 -3.51 -2.60
CA TYR A 133 -11.85 -3.72 -3.22
C TYR A 133 -11.09 -4.85 -2.52
N GLU A 134 -10.75 -5.90 -3.28
CA GLU A 134 -10.00 -7.08 -2.82
C GLU A 134 -8.58 -7.15 -3.41
N GLY A 135 -8.16 -6.12 -4.13
CA GLY A 135 -6.84 -6.07 -4.76
C GLY A 135 -5.72 -5.71 -3.78
N TYR A 136 -4.53 -5.54 -4.35
CA TYR A 136 -3.34 -5.19 -3.57
C TYR A 136 -3.24 -3.69 -3.33
N VAL A 137 -2.76 -3.32 -2.13
CA VAL A 137 -2.25 -1.99 -1.81
C VAL A 137 -0.74 -2.08 -1.79
N SER A 138 -0.09 -1.58 -2.83
CA SER A 138 1.35 -1.73 -3.04
C SER A 138 2.07 -0.43 -2.76
N LEU A 139 3.09 -0.48 -1.91
CA LEU A 139 3.96 0.68 -1.70
C LEU A 139 4.73 1.01 -2.98
N GLU A 140 4.60 2.22 -3.46
CA GLU A 140 5.47 2.79 -4.48
C GLU A 140 6.52 3.68 -3.81
N TRP A 141 7.79 3.23 -3.84
CA TRP A 141 8.89 3.95 -3.19
C TRP A 141 9.93 4.40 -4.21
N LEU A 142 10.04 5.72 -4.39
CA LEU A 142 10.74 6.34 -5.52
C LEU A 142 12.24 6.58 -5.28
N LYS A 143 12.88 5.82 -4.38
CA LYS A 143 14.31 6.01 -4.03
C LYS A 143 15.25 6.06 -5.24
N ARG A 144 14.92 5.34 -6.31
CA ARG A 144 15.71 5.38 -7.57
C ARG A 144 15.79 6.79 -8.17
N TYR A 145 14.71 7.58 -8.01
CA TYR A 145 14.60 8.93 -8.57
C TYR A 145 14.85 10.03 -7.53
N ALA A 146 14.82 9.69 -6.25
CA ALA A 146 15.05 10.56 -5.12
C ALA A 146 15.99 9.86 -4.11
N PRO A 147 17.32 9.94 -4.30
CA PRO A 147 18.30 9.21 -3.49
C PRO A 147 18.27 9.52 -1.99
N ASP A 148 17.79 10.71 -1.62
CA ASP A 148 17.67 11.16 -0.22
C ASP A 148 16.54 10.49 0.55
N LEU A 149 15.65 9.74 -0.14
CA LEU A 149 14.60 8.98 0.53
C LEU A 149 15.19 7.87 1.40
N SER A 150 14.45 7.49 2.45
CA SER A 150 14.82 6.42 3.37
C SER A 150 15.09 5.10 2.66
N ASP A 151 15.93 4.28 3.26
CA ASP A 151 16.33 3.00 2.69
C ASP A 151 15.16 2.00 2.64
N PRO A 152 15.03 1.21 1.57
CA PRO A 152 13.99 0.17 1.45
C PRO A 152 13.95 -0.81 2.64
N GLY A 153 15.12 -1.11 3.23
CA GLY A 153 15.21 -1.96 4.42
C GLY A 153 14.48 -1.41 5.65
N ILE A 154 14.25 -0.09 5.69
CA ILE A 154 13.46 0.58 6.73
C ILE A 154 12.00 0.71 6.27
N VAL A 155 11.81 1.15 5.03
CA VAL A 155 10.50 1.56 4.52
C VAL A 155 9.55 0.39 4.34
N PHE A 156 10.02 -0.77 3.87
CA PHE A 156 9.14 -1.92 3.62
C PHE A 156 8.58 -2.53 4.92
N PRO A 157 9.39 -2.81 5.95
CA PRO A 157 8.84 -3.25 7.23
C PRO A 157 7.92 -2.19 7.86
N HIS A 158 8.28 -0.91 7.76
CA HIS A 158 7.44 0.17 8.25
C HIS A 158 6.07 0.19 7.56
N PHE A 159 6.05 0.11 6.23
CA PHE A 159 4.79 0.06 5.46
C PHE A 159 3.93 -1.12 5.87
N ALA A 160 4.50 -2.32 5.98
CA ALA A 160 3.77 -3.51 6.40
C ALA A 160 3.11 -3.31 7.77
N ASN A 161 3.87 -2.85 8.76
CA ASN A 161 3.35 -2.58 10.10
C ASN A 161 2.29 -1.45 10.11
N TYR A 162 2.52 -0.39 9.32
CA TYR A 162 1.55 0.70 9.21
C TYR A 162 0.21 0.24 8.64
N MET A 163 0.25 -0.64 7.64
CA MET A 163 -0.97 -1.14 6.98
C MET A 163 -1.76 -2.14 7.83
N GLU A 164 -1.14 -2.78 8.83
CA GLU A 164 -1.83 -3.71 9.75
C GLU A 164 -3.04 -3.07 10.44
N GLN A 165 -3.01 -1.77 10.72
CA GLN A 165 -4.14 -1.06 11.33
C GLN A 165 -5.41 -1.04 10.45
N TYR A 166 -5.26 -1.28 9.14
CA TYR A 166 -6.36 -1.27 8.16
C TYR A 166 -6.84 -2.68 7.80
N MET A 167 -6.11 -3.71 8.19
CA MET A 167 -6.55 -5.08 8.02
C MET A 167 -7.69 -5.38 8.97
N ASP A 168 -8.63 -6.24 8.55
CA ASP A 168 -9.75 -6.61 9.40
C ASP A 168 -9.25 -7.43 10.59
N ARG A 169 -9.12 -6.75 11.73
CA ARG A 169 -8.55 -7.30 12.96
C ARG A 169 -9.27 -8.54 13.48
N VAL A 170 -10.53 -8.75 13.11
CA VAL A 170 -11.32 -9.87 13.64
C VAL A 170 -10.79 -11.21 13.12
N ASP A 171 -10.45 -11.30 11.85
CA ASP A 171 -9.91 -12.54 11.28
C ASP A 171 -8.40 -12.68 11.53
N ASP A 172 -7.66 -11.57 11.59
CA ASP A 172 -6.22 -11.61 11.84
C ASP A 172 -5.90 -11.87 13.31
N ILE A 173 -6.68 -11.34 14.26
CA ILE A 173 -6.55 -11.72 15.67
C ILE A 173 -6.85 -13.22 15.84
N ARG A 174 -7.90 -13.74 15.19
CA ARG A 174 -8.15 -15.19 15.19
C ARG A 174 -7.00 -15.97 14.54
N ARG A 175 -6.45 -15.53 13.43
CA ARG A 175 -5.30 -16.18 12.76
C ARG A 175 -4.04 -16.14 13.60
N LEU A 176 -3.76 -15.06 14.31
CA LEU A 176 -2.65 -14.98 15.25
C LEU A 176 -2.86 -15.95 16.43
N TYR A 177 -4.07 -16.05 16.95
CA TYR A 177 -4.40 -17.00 18.02
C TYR A 177 -4.48 -18.46 17.53
N ASP A 178 -5.03 -18.68 16.34
CA ASP A 178 -5.07 -20.01 15.70
C ASP A 178 -3.69 -20.49 15.24
N ASN A 179 -2.76 -19.58 14.99
CA ASN A 179 -1.39 -19.90 14.62
C ASN A 179 -0.62 -20.60 15.75
N ARG A 180 -1.05 -20.45 17.00
CA ARG A 180 -0.53 -21.21 18.15
C ARG A 180 -0.66 -22.72 17.95
N ALA A 181 -1.83 -23.16 17.49
CA ALA A 181 -2.09 -24.58 17.24
C ALA A 181 -1.30 -25.14 16.05
N LYS A 182 -0.96 -24.28 15.07
CA LYS A 182 -0.29 -24.69 13.83
C LYS A 182 1.24 -24.52 13.86
N THR A 183 1.76 -23.54 14.58
CA THR A 183 3.19 -23.18 14.56
C THR A 183 3.90 -23.41 15.88
N GLY A 184 3.18 -23.78 16.95
CA GLY A 184 3.73 -23.89 18.29
C GLY A 184 4.22 -22.57 18.89
N LYS A 185 3.94 -21.43 18.25
CA LYS A 185 4.34 -20.11 18.76
C LYS A 185 3.34 -19.62 19.79
N TYR A 186 3.87 -19.08 20.87
CA TYR A 186 3.05 -18.47 21.91
C TYR A 186 2.48 -17.13 21.44
N VAL A 187 1.18 -16.96 21.62
CA VAL A 187 0.51 -15.67 21.42
C VAL A 187 -0.21 -15.32 22.72
N TRP A 188 0.18 -14.21 23.31
CA TRP A 188 -0.45 -13.75 24.52
C TRP A 188 -1.83 -13.18 24.26
N PRO A 189 -2.86 -13.59 25.02
CA PRO A 189 -4.13 -12.90 25.01
C PRO A 189 -3.91 -11.41 25.34
N LYS A 190 -4.51 -10.51 24.56
CA LYS A 190 -4.32 -9.07 24.70
C LYS A 190 -4.68 -8.57 26.13
N GLU A 191 -5.64 -9.23 26.76
CA GLU A 191 -6.09 -8.95 28.12
C GLU A 191 -4.98 -9.16 29.16
N HIS A 192 -4.07 -10.09 28.91
CA HIS A 192 -2.96 -10.40 29.80
C HIS A 192 -1.77 -9.44 29.66
N LEU A 193 -1.72 -8.68 28.54
CA LEU A 193 -0.65 -7.71 28.31
C LEU A 193 -0.95 -6.34 28.93
N ILE A 194 -2.25 -6.02 29.17
CA ILE A 194 -2.67 -4.68 29.63
C ILE A 194 -2.22 -4.40 31.05
N ASP A 195 -2.17 -5.42 31.90
CA ASP A 195 -1.86 -5.29 33.33
C ASP A 195 -0.40 -5.63 33.70
N LEU A 196 0.45 -5.88 32.69
CA LEU A 196 1.83 -6.24 32.91
C LEU A 196 2.80 -5.13 32.47
N THR A 197 3.79 -4.89 33.30
CA THR A 197 4.94 -4.04 32.93
C THR A 197 5.86 -4.80 31.96
N PHE A 198 6.70 -4.06 31.23
CA PHE A 198 7.67 -4.69 30.32
C PHE A 198 8.56 -5.75 30.99
N PRO A 199 9.15 -5.51 32.19
CA PRO A 199 9.90 -6.55 32.89
C PRO A 199 9.08 -7.81 33.18
N GLN A 200 7.82 -7.66 33.61
CA GLN A 200 6.95 -8.80 33.88
C GLN A 200 6.61 -9.61 32.61
N VAL A 201 6.46 -8.93 31.46
CA VAL A 201 6.30 -9.59 30.17
C VAL A 201 7.56 -10.37 29.82
N LEU A 202 8.73 -9.76 30.00
CA LEU A 202 10.02 -10.39 29.72
C LEU A 202 10.25 -11.61 30.61
N ASP A 203 10.00 -11.50 31.93
CA ASP A 203 10.11 -12.61 32.88
C ASP A 203 9.25 -13.80 32.45
N ARG A 204 8.01 -13.57 32.05
CA ARG A 204 7.14 -14.62 31.54
C ARG A 204 7.64 -15.24 30.25
N MET A 205 8.17 -14.43 29.32
CA MET A 205 8.75 -14.97 28.10
C MET A 205 9.99 -15.84 28.38
N VAL A 206 10.76 -15.49 29.40
CA VAL A 206 11.88 -16.31 29.86
C VAL A 206 11.40 -17.62 30.51
N GLU A 207 10.34 -17.60 31.30
CA GLU A 207 9.77 -18.80 31.91
C GLU A 207 9.22 -19.78 30.86
N GLU A 208 8.53 -19.26 29.84
CA GLU A 208 7.86 -20.12 28.86
C GLU A 208 8.75 -20.47 27.65
N PHE A 209 9.67 -19.57 27.25
CA PHE A 209 10.47 -19.71 26.03
C PHE A 209 11.93 -19.24 26.20
N PRO A 210 12.68 -19.77 27.16
CA PRO A 210 14.01 -19.27 27.54
C PRO A 210 14.99 -19.23 26.36
N ASP A 211 14.94 -20.20 25.48
CA ASP A 211 15.86 -20.39 24.35
C ASP A 211 15.34 -19.82 23.03
N GLN A 212 14.13 -19.24 23.03
CA GLN A 212 13.60 -18.61 21.82
C GLN A 212 14.26 -17.24 21.64
N TYR A 213 14.53 -16.88 20.38
CA TYR A 213 15.08 -15.56 20.07
C TYR A 213 14.09 -14.44 20.41
N ALA A 214 14.48 -13.55 21.34
CA ALA A 214 13.80 -12.29 21.60
C ALA A 214 13.95 -11.33 20.40
N PHE A 215 15.16 -11.28 19.85
CA PHE A 215 15.44 -10.57 18.59
C PHE A 215 16.68 -11.15 17.89
N ARG A 216 16.73 -10.88 16.60
CA ARG A 216 17.82 -11.28 15.73
C ARG A 216 18.14 -10.16 14.73
N TYR A 217 19.34 -9.60 14.84
CA TYR A 217 19.87 -8.65 13.86
C TYR A 217 20.71 -9.38 12.82
N THR A 218 20.18 -9.54 11.63
CA THR A 218 20.86 -10.28 10.57
C THR A 218 22.07 -9.56 9.97
N THR A 219 22.09 -8.22 10.07
CA THR A 219 23.19 -7.37 9.55
C THR A 219 24.36 -7.22 10.52
N LEU A 220 24.16 -7.48 11.80
CA LEU A 220 25.17 -7.30 12.85
C LEU A 220 25.63 -8.62 13.48
N ASP A 221 25.10 -9.73 12.99
CA ASP A 221 25.28 -11.07 13.59
C ASP A 221 25.05 -11.09 15.12
N TYR A 222 24.07 -10.28 15.54
CA TYR A 222 23.70 -10.13 16.95
C TYR A 222 22.33 -10.74 17.18
N THR A 223 22.30 -11.75 18.03
CA THR A 223 21.08 -12.44 18.44
C THR A 223 21.03 -12.56 19.96
N ARG A 224 19.80 -12.51 20.51
CA ARG A 224 19.56 -12.78 21.92
C ARG A 224 18.34 -13.65 22.08
N THR A 225 18.45 -14.70 22.88
CA THR A 225 17.30 -15.42 23.42
C THR A 225 16.63 -14.56 24.49
N TYR A 226 15.42 -14.92 24.90
CA TYR A 226 14.74 -14.20 25.98
C TYR A 226 15.54 -14.24 27.29
N SER A 227 16.17 -15.39 27.64
CA SER A 227 17.05 -15.48 28.79
C SER A 227 18.24 -14.53 28.71
N GLN A 228 18.95 -14.54 27.60
CA GLN A 228 20.11 -13.65 27.37
C GLN A 228 19.72 -12.17 27.42
N PHE A 229 18.57 -11.82 26.80
CA PHE A 229 18.10 -10.43 26.79
C PHE A 229 17.65 -9.93 28.15
N ARG A 230 17.20 -10.83 29.02
CA ARG A 230 16.88 -10.48 30.41
C ARG A 230 18.12 -10.22 31.22
N ASP A 231 19.19 -10.98 30.99
CA ASP A 231 20.44 -10.91 31.75
C ASP A 231 21.33 -9.74 31.31
N ASP A 232 21.17 -9.20 30.08
CA ASP A 232 21.80 -7.98 29.58
C ASP A 232 21.19 -6.71 30.20
#